data_28c4c3219a4023b51a371b6190ea0af1
#
_entry.id   28c4c3219a4023b51a371b6190ea0af1
#
_cell.length_a   1.000
_cell.length_b   1.000
_cell.length_c   1.000
_cell.angle_alpha   90.00
_cell.angle_beta   90.00
_cell.angle_gamma   90.00
#
_symmetry.space_group_name_H-M   'P 1'
#
loop_
_entity.id
_entity.type
_entity.pdbx_description
1 polymer ?
#
loop_
_entity_poly.entity_id
_entity_poly.type
_entity_poly.pdbx_seq_one_letter_code
_entity_poly.pdbx_strand_id
1 'polypeptide(L)'
;MLNIITMDQNQWINKGIEYLLENENIKITSAKDFNQVEKLCDKSLADIIICEISIDNLNFEKSLNMLQWLSKTHANVTPVIFTHINEPIIIDTISKHYPGVIIIKKTVPLADLKYILLNCSCAKKRDEWKKKARPKRKKSYLTLNELKLISWFAKGKNQKDIARNFILSHKTISSHKSKILKKLECKRHHQFHQKLLKYGFIDTKIEIES
;
A
#
# COMPACT_ATOMS: atom_id res chain seq x y z
N MET A 1 9.90 -24.36 -6.86
CA MET A 1 10.02 -23.14 -7.68
C MET A 1 9.09 -22.11 -7.07
N LEU A 2 9.59 -20.94 -6.68
CA LEU A 2 8.80 -19.86 -6.08
C LEU A 2 8.12 -19.05 -7.19
N ASN A 3 6.83 -18.76 -7.04
CA ASN A 3 6.07 -17.99 -8.03
C ASN A 3 5.75 -16.60 -7.47
N ILE A 4 6.22 -15.57 -8.16
CA ILE A 4 6.02 -14.16 -7.77
C ILE A 4 5.18 -13.45 -8.83
N ILE A 5 4.13 -12.77 -8.40
CA ILE A 5 3.38 -11.82 -9.23
C ILE A 5 3.84 -10.42 -8.88
N THR A 6 4.23 -9.62 -9.87
CA THR A 6 4.53 -8.20 -9.71
C THR A 6 3.43 -7.34 -10.31
N MET A 7 3.00 -6.31 -9.60
CA MET A 7 2.01 -5.35 -10.06
C MET A 7 2.44 -3.94 -9.64
N ASP A 8 3.22 -3.29 -10.48
CA ASP A 8 3.60 -1.88 -10.35
C ASP A 8 3.30 -1.16 -11.65
N GLN A 9 2.80 0.07 -11.58
CA GLN A 9 2.53 0.90 -12.77
C GLN A 9 3.83 1.26 -13.51
N ASN A 10 4.92 1.39 -12.77
CA ASN A 10 6.24 1.61 -13.33
C ASN A 10 6.83 0.27 -13.80
N GLN A 11 6.81 0.06 -15.11
CA GLN A 11 7.35 -1.17 -15.73
C GLN A 11 8.85 -1.39 -15.41
N TRP A 12 9.62 -0.33 -15.16
CA TRP A 12 11.01 -0.45 -14.76
C TRP A 12 11.20 -1.10 -13.39
N ILE A 13 10.24 -0.92 -12.50
CA ILE A 13 10.24 -1.61 -11.19
C ILE A 13 10.03 -3.11 -11.40
N ASN A 14 9.04 -3.51 -12.20
CA ASN A 14 8.79 -4.91 -12.52
C ASN A 14 10.03 -5.56 -13.15
N LYS A 15 10.63 -4.91 -14.15
CA LYS A 15 11.87 -5.35 -14.80
C LYS A 15 13.06 -5.42 -13.85
N GLY A 16 13.19 -4.44 -12.96
CA GLY A 16 14.25 -4.43 -11.93
C GLY A 16 14.14 -5.61 -10.96
N ILE A 17 12.92 -5.98 -10.57
CA ILE A 17 12.68 -7.16 -9.73
C ILE A 17 12.99 -8.46 -10.51
N GLU A 18 12.58 -8.57 -11.78
CA GLU A 18 12.92 -9.69 -12.65
C GLU A 18 14.43 -9.88 -12.73
N TYR A 19 15.18 -8.80 -13.03
CA TYR A 19 16.64 -8.84 -13.11
C TYR A 19 17.32 -9.19 -11.77
N LEU A 20 16.81 -8.60 -10.67
CA LEU A 20 17.35 -8.86 -9.32
C LEU A 20 17.30 -10.34 -8.93
N LEU A 21 16.30 -11.06 -9.43
CA LEU A 21 16.00 -12.46 -9.08
C LEU A 21 16.29 -13.46 -10.22
N GLU A 22 16.91 -13.02 -11.33
CA GLU A 22 17.12 -13.82 -12.55
C GLU A 22 17.86 -15.13 -12.28
N ASN A 23 18.84 -15.14 -11.37
CA ASN A 23 19.65 -16.30 -11.05
C ASN A 23 19.05 -17.22 -9.96
N GLU A 24 17.80 -16.98 -9.57
CA GLU A 24 17.12 -17.75 -8.55
C GLU A 24 16.09 -18.71 -9.20
N ASN A 25 15.75 -19.80 -8.52
CA ASN A 25 14.71 -20.73 -9.00
C ASN A 25 13.30 -20.14 -8.77
N ILE A 26 13.01 -19.02 -9.45
CA ILE A 26 11.81 -18.21 -9.30
C ILE A 26 11.16 -17.96 -10.65
N LYS A 27 9.83 -18.08 -10.70
CA LYS A 27 9.03 -17.64 -11.83
C LYS A 27 8.36 -16.31 -11.49
N ILE A 28 8.62 -15.28 -12.29
CA ILE A 28 8.01 -13.96 -12.12
C ILE A 28 7.00 -13.72 -13.23
N THR A 29 5.82 -13.24 -12.87
CA THR A 29 4.75 -12.88 -13.81
C THR A 29 4.27 -11.47 -13.48
N SER A 30 4.37 -10.56 -14.45
CA SER A 30 3.87 -9.19 -14.29
C SER A 30 2.38 -9.11 -14.58
N ALA A 31 1.62 -8.52 -13.67
CA ALA A 31 0.20 -8.21 -13.83
C ALA A 31 0.00 -6.72 -14.06
N LYS A 32 -0.92 -6.35 -14.97
CA LYS A 32 -1.24 -4.96 -15.28
C LYS A 32 -2.23 -4.34 -14.28
N ASP A 33 -3.10 -5.16 -13.71
CA ASP A 33 -4.17 -4.74 -12.82
C ASP A 33 -4.58 -5.87 -11.86
N PHE A 34 -5.48 -5.52 -10.94
CA PHE A 34 -5.99 -6.46 -9.95
C PHE A 34 -6.75 -7.65 -10.58
N ASN A 35 -7.52 -7.44 -11.64
CA ASN A 35 -8.26 -8.53 -12.29
C ASN A 35 -7.31 -9.58 -12.85
N GLN A 36 -6.14 -9.17 -13.33
CA GLN A 36 -5.12 -10.09 -13.78
C GLN A 36 -4.43 -10.83 -12.62
N VAL A 37 -4.19 -10.14 -11.50
CA VAL A 37 -3.69 -10.77 -10.27
C VAL A 37 -4.66 -11.85 -9.80
N GLU A 38 -5.96 -11.54 -9.74
CA GLU A 38 -7.02 -12.47 -9.34
C GLU A 38 -7.02 -13.74 -10.19
N LYS A 39 -7.03 -13.59 -11.53
CA LYS A 39 -6.94 -14.73 -12.47
C LYS A 39 -5.68 -15.58 -12.30
N LEU A 40 -4.56 -14.97 -11.95
CA LEU A 40 -3.30 -15.69 -11.72
C LEU A 40 -3.32 -16.43 -10.37
N CYS A 41 -3.92 -15.85 -9.35
CA CYS A 41 -4.09 -16.48 -8.04
C CYS A 41 -5.05 -17.69 -8.10
N ASP A 42 -6.16 -17.57 -8.83
CA ASP A 42 -7.14 -18.65 -9.00
C ASP A 42 -6.54 -19.89 -9.68
N LYS A 43 -5.49 -19.70 -10.49
CA LYS A 43 -4.71 -20.79 -11.08
C LYS A 43 -3.67 -21.39 -10.12
N SER A 44 -3.70 -21.03 -8.83
CA SER A 44 -2.76 -21.46 -7.78
C SER A 44 -1.29 -21.18 -8.11
N LEU A 45 -1.01 -20.07 -8.79
CA LEU A 45 0.31 -19.76 -9.34
C LEU A 45 1.09 -18.69 -8.55
N ALA A 46 0.65 -18.30 -7.35
CA ALA A 46 1.33 -17.23 -6.60
C ALA A 46 1.69 -17.65 -5.18
N ASP A 47 2.97 -17.50 -4.84
CA ASP A 47 3.46 -17.57 -3.47
C ASP A 47 3.61 -16.16 -2.86
N ILE A 48 3.99 -15.20 -3.72
CA ILE A 48 4.22 -13.79 -3.33
C ILE A 48 3.56 -12.89 -4.37
N ILE A 49 2.92 -11.83 -3.89
CA ILE A 49 2.45 -10.73 -4.74
C ILE A 49 3.14 -9.45 -4.29
N ILE A 50 3.93 -8.86 -5.20
CA ILE A 50 4.59 -7.58 -4.98
C ILE A 50 3.75 -6.50 -5.67
N CYS A 51 3.25 -5.55 -4.90
CA CYS A 51 2.45 -4.46 -5.44
C CYS A 51 2.85 -3.10 -4.86
N GLU A 52 2.66 -2.05 -5.65
CA GLU A 52 2.69 -0.67 -5.15
C GLU A 52 1.31 -0.33 -4.56
N ILE A 53 1.31 0.28 -3.39
CA ILE A 53 0.17 1.07 -2.93
C ILE A 53 0.42 2.50 -3.37
N SER A 54 0.08 2.79 -4.60
CA SER A 54 0.09 4.14 -5.14
C SER A 54 -1.25 4.81 -4.91
N ILE A 55 -1.20 6.10 -4.65
CA ILE A 55 -2.39 6.91 -4.42
C ILE A 55 -2.85 7.57 -5.71
N ASP A 56 -2.02 7.51 -6.74
CA ASP A 56 -2.37 8.01 -8.04
C ASP A 56 -3.55 7.23 -8.65
N ASN A 57 -4.56 7.97 -9.08
CA ASN A 57 -5.64 7.51 -9.96
C ASN A 57 -6.41 6.24 -9.53
N LEU A 58 -7.14 6.27 -8.40
CA LEU A 58 -8.05 5.20 -7.98
C LEU A 58 -7.40 3.92 -7.41
N ASN A 59 -6.08 3.81 -7.41
CA ASN A 59 -5.41 2.55 -7.09
C ASN A 59 -5.29 2.26 -5.60
N PHE A 60 -5.24 3.29 -4.73
CA PHE A 60 -5.10 3.07 -3.29
C PHE A 60 -6.26 2.24 -2.70
N GLU A 61 -7.49 2.61 -3.01
CA GLU A 61 -8.66 1.86 -2.55
C GLU A 61 -8.71 0.47 -3.16
N LYS A 62 -8.38 0.33 -4.45
CA LYS A 62 -8.26 -0.97 -5.11
C LYS A 62 -7.18 -1.83 -4.46
N SER A 63 -6.02 -1.24 -4.12
CA SER A 63 -4.95 -1.96 -3.42
C SER A 63 -5.40 -2.44 -2.04
N LEU A 64 -6.11 -1.62 -1.26
CA LEU A 64 -6.67 -2.04 0.04
C LEU A 64 -7.71 -3.16 -0.13
N ASN A 65 -8.58 -3.08 -1.15
CA ASN A 65 -9.55 -4.11 -1.45
C ASN A 65 -8.86 -5.41 -1.87
N MET A 66 -7.78 -5.35 -2.66
CA MET A 66 -6.95 -6.50 -3.02
C MET A 66 -6.33 -7.15 -1.78
N LEU A 67 -5.76 -6.38 -0.85
CA LEU A 67 -5.22 -6.91 0.40
C LEU A 67 -6.31 -7.61 1.23
N GLN A 68 -7.50 -7.03 1.27
CA GLN A 68 -8.66 -7.63 1.95
C GLN A 68 -9.09 -8.93 1.29
N TRP A 69 -9.13 -8.97 -0.04
CA TRP A 69 -9.47 -10.16 -0.79
C TRP A 69 -8.41 -11.26 -0.57
N LEU A 70 -7.11 -10.95 -0.73
CA LEU A 70 -6.02 -11.90 -0.46
C LEU A 70 -6.10 -12.49 0.94
N SER A 71 -6.35 -11.67 1.95
CA SER A 71 -6.43 -12.13 3.34
C SER A 71 -7.58 -13.09 3.61
N LYS A 72 -8.65 -13.04 2.79
CA LYS A 72 -9.85 -13.87 2.95
C LYS A 72 -9.81 -15.14 2.10
N THR A 73 -9.29 -15.05 0.89
CA THR A 73 -9.39 -16.11 -0.11
C THR A 73 -8.07 -16.84 -0.38
N HIS A 74 -6.94 -16.17 -0.18
CA HIS A 74 -5.60 -16.69 -0.49
C HIS A 74 -4.62 -16.47 0.67
N ALA A 75 -4.93 -16.99 1.85
CA ALA A 75 -4.13 -16.80 3.07
C ALA A 75 -2.70 -17.38 2.98
N ASN A 76 -2.43 -18.27 2.05
CA ASN A 76 -1.11 -18.84 1.74
C ASN A 76 -0.23 -17.89 0.92
N VAL A 77 -0.81 -16.94 0.19
CA VAL A 77 -0.09 -15.95 -0.60
C VAL A 77 0.45 -14.84 0.31
N THR A 78 1.71 -14.48 0.15
CA THR A 78 2.33 -13.40 0.92
C THR A 78 2.26 -12.08 0.15
N PRO A 79 1.44 -11.11 0.58
CA PRO A 79 1.41 -9.79 -0.05
C PRO A 79 2.60 -8.96 0.43
N VAL A 80 3.35 -8.42 -0.51
CA VAL A 80 4.48 -7.50 -0.31
C VAL A 80 4.12 -6.15 -0.91
N ILE A 81 4.06 -5.12 -0.10
CA ILE A 81 3.87 -3.75 -0.54
C ILE A 81 5.25 -3.12 -0.72
N PHE A 82 5.58 -2.76 -1.97
CA PHE A 82 6.83 -2.08 -2.30
C PHE A 82 6.51 -0.62 -2.66
N THR A 83 6.71 0.31 -1.72
CA THR A 83 6.08 1.64 -1.79
C THR A 83 7.03 2.80 -1.49
N HIS A 84 6.71 3.97 -2.05
CA HIS A 84 7.32 5.25 -1.69
C HIS A 84 6.72 5.87 -0.42
N ILE A 85 5.55 5.40 0.03
CA ILE A 85 4.90 5.95 1.23
C ILE A 85 5.83 5.78 2.44
N ASN A 86 6.18 6.90 3.06
CA ASN A 86 7.07 6.93 4.22
C ASN A 86 6.39 7.46 5.50
N GLU A 87 5.05 7.50 5.53
CA GLU A 87 4.31 7.96 6.70
C GLU A 87 4.06 6.82 7.69
N PRO A 88 4.66 6.86 8.88
CA PRO A 88 4.56 5.76 9.84
C PRO A 88 3.12 5.39 10.22
N ILE A 89 2.23 6.39 10.39
CA ILE A 89 0.84 6.11 10.78
C ILE A 89 0.09 5.33 9.70
N ILE A 90 0.41 5.54 8.42
CA ILE A 90 -0.20 4.82 7.29
C ILE A 90 0.33 3.40 7.23
N ILE A 91 1.66 3.24 7.29
CA ILE A 91 2.33 1.95 7.34
C ILE A 91 1.84 1.12 8.52
N ASP A 92 1.81 1.72 9.72
CA ASP A 92 1.34 1.06 10.94
C ASP A 92 -0.15 0.68 10.85
N THR A 93 -0.97 1.53 10.20
CA THR A 93 -2.39 1.24 9.98
C THR A 93 -2.57 0.05 9.05
N ILE A 94 -1.86 0.02 7.92
CA ILE A 94 -1.92 -1.10 6.96
C ILE A 94 -1.46 -2.39 7.65
N SER A 95 -0.31 -2.36 8.34
CA SER A 95 0.22 -3.53 9.06
C SER A 95 -0.72 -4.05 10.13
N LYS A 96 -1.48 -3.17 10.79
CA LYS A 96 -2.47 -3.54 11.81
C LYS A 96 -3.70 -4.23 11.19
N HIS A 97 -4.22 -3.67 10.10
CA HIS A 97 -5.42 -4.20 9.44
C HIS A 97 -5.14 -5.44 8.58
N TYR A 98 -3.92 -5.57 8.09
CA TYR A 98 -3.46 -6.68 7.24
C TYR A 98 -2.19 -7.31 7.81
N PRO A 99 -2.28 -8.10 8.88
CA PRO A 99 -1.09 -8.60 9.62
C PRO A 99 -0.22 -9.58 8.79
N GLY A 100 -0.73 -10.07 7.65
CA GLY A 100 0.02 -10.88 6.69
C GLY A 100 0.94 -10.10 5.77
N VAL A 101 0.74 -8.78 5.65
CA VAL A 101 1.43 -7.92 4.68
C VAL A 101 2.86 -7.61 5.13
N ILE A 102 3.79 -7.66 4.18
CA ILE A 102 5.16 -7.15 4.34
C ILE A 102 5.24 -5.82 3.60
N ILE A 103 5.72 -4.77 4.29
CA ILE A 103 5.86 -3.44 3.70
C ILE A 103 7.34 -3.12 3.57
N ILE A 104 7.76 -2.83 2.33
CA ILE A 104 9.14 -2.50 1.97
C ILE A 104 9.14 -1.12 1.31
N LYS A 105 10.04 -0.26 1.76
CA LYS A 105 10.22 1.05 1.13
C LYS A 105 11.03 0.92 -0.15
N LYS A 106 10.70 1.67 -1.20
CA LYS A 106 11.45 1.71 -2.47
C LYS A 106 12.89 2.26 -2.32
N THR A 107 13.23 2.77 -1.14
CA THR A 107 14.59 3.21 -0.79
C THR A 107 15.45 2.11 -0.15
N VAL A 108 14.94 0.88 -0.03
CA VAL A 108 15.69 -0.24 0.54
C VAL A 108 16.87 -0.60 -0.39
N PRO A 109 18.07 -0.95 0.16
CA PRO A 109 19.18 -1.47 -0.63
C PRO A 109 18.77 -2.74 -1.39
N LEU A 110 19.29 -2.92 -2.61
CA LEU A 110 18.91 -4.07 -3.47
C LEU A 110 19.24 -5.42 -2.83
N ALA A 111 20.38 -5.50 -2.10
CA ALA A 111 20.75 -6.73 -1.39
C ALA A 111 19.72 -7.10 -0.32
N ASP A 112 19.21 -6.11 0.44
CA ASP A 112 18.18 -6.32 1.44
C ASP A 112 16.85 -6.68 0.80
N LEU A 113 16.49 -6.02 -0.32
CA LEU A 113 15.28 -6.36 -1.09
C LEU A 113 15.31 -7.82 -1.54
N LYS A 114 16.43 -8.25 -2.16
CA LYS A 114 16.62 -9.64 -2.60
C LYS A 114 16.47 -10.60 -1.42
N TYR A 115 17.17 -10.32 -0.32
CA TYR A 115 17.10 -11.15 0.89
C TYR A 115 15.68 -11.27 1.44
N ILE A 116 14.92 -10.16 1.49
CA ILE A 116 13.54 -10.14 1.96
C ILE A 116 12.67 -10.99 1.05
N LEU A 117 12.73 -10.79 -0.27
CA LEU A 117 11.89 -11.49 -1.24
C LEU A 117 12.13 -13.01 -1.24
N LEU A 118 13.38 -13.46 -1.11
CA LEU A 118 13.73 -14.88 -1.03
C LEU A 118 13.26 -15.55 0.27
N ASN A 119 13.01 -14.79 1.32
CA ASN A 119 12.72 -15.34 2.65
C ASN A 119 11.32 -15.01 3.17
N CYS A 120 10.54 -14.16 2.49
CA CYS A 120 9.25 -13.68 2.97
C CYS A 120 8.13 -14.75 2.93
N SER A 121 8.25 -15.77 2.12
CA SER A 121 7.33 -16.92 2.11
C SER A 121 7.50 -17.82 3.35
N CYS A 122 8.66 -17.77 4.02
CA CYS A 122 8.91 -18.52 5.23
C CYS A 122 8.22 -17.87 6.45
N ALA A 123 7.24 -18.56 7.06
CA ALA A 123 6.46 -18.05 8.18
C ALA A 123 7.32 -17.60 9.37
N LYS A 124 8.38 -18.35 9.74
CA LYS A 124 9.29 -18.00 10.84
C LYS A 124 10.01 -16.67 10.61
N LYS A 125 10.58 -16.46 9.41
CA LYS A 125 11.28 -15.22 9.05
C LYS A 125 10.34 -14.04 8.92
N ARG A 126 9.14 -14.27 8.38
CA ARG A 126 8.06 -13.26 8.31
C ARG A 126 7.69 -12.72 9.70
N ASP A 127 7.60 -13.59 10.71
CA ASP A 127 7.27 -13.17 12.06
C ASP A 127 8.41 -12.41 12.76
N GLU A 128 9.66 -12.72 12.45
CA GLU A 128 10.82 -11.95 12.92
C GLU A 128 10.81 -10.52 12.38
N TRP A 129 10.50 -10.34 11.10
CA TRP A 129 10.40 -8.99 10.50
C TRP A 129 9.22 -8.20 11.05
N LYS A 130 8.07 -8.85 11.26
CA LYS A 130 6.93 -8.22 11.94
C LYS A 130 7.30 -7.74 13.34
N LYS A 131 8.08 -8.50 14.10
CA LYS A 131 8.55 -8.09 15.43
C LYS A 131 9.48 -6.88 15.37
N LYS A 132 10.40 -6.83 14.38
CA LYS A 132 11.31 -5.69 14.16
C LYS A 132 10.56 -4.43 13.70
N ALA A 133 9.50 -4.56 12.92
CA ALA A 133 8.70 -3.47 12.39
C ALA A 133 7.68 -2.90 13.39
N ARG A 134 7.46 -3.53 14.55
CA ARG A 134 6.48 -3.05 15.54
C ARG A 134 6.88 -1.70 16.12
N PRO A 135 6.03 -0.67 16.03
CA PRO A 135 6.32 0.63 16.61
C PRO A 135 6.41 0.55 18.13
N LYS A 136 7.46 1.15 18.71
CA LYS A 136 7.70 1.18 20.17
C LYS A 136 6.77 2.12 20.95
N ARG A 137 5.83 2.82 20.30
CA ARG A 137 4.94 3.82 20.94
C ARG A 137 3.47 3.46 20.74
N LYS A 138 2.61 3.76 21.73
CA LYS A 138 1.15 3.78 21.59
C LYS A 138 0.75 4.87 20.59
N LYS A 139 0.67 4.52 19.31
CA LYS A 139 0.23 5.44 18.25
C LYS A 139 -1.28 5.27 18.03
N SER A 140 -1.97 6.37 17.77
CA SER A 140 -3.34 6.31 17.27
C SER A 140 -3.31 5.83 15.83
N TYR A 141 -3.95 4.70 15.53
CA TYR A 141 -4.10 4.19 14.16
C TYR A 141 -5.27 4.90 13.46
N LEU A 142 -5.21 4.93 12.14
CA LEU A 142 -6.36 5.29 11.33
C LEU A 142 -7.35 4.09 11.27
N THR A 143 -8.62 4.38 11.06
CA THR A 143 -9.55 3.34 10.62
C THR A 143 -9.38 3.11 9.12
N LEU A 144 -9.86 1.98 8.59
CA LEU A 144 -9.82 1.73 7.15
C LEU A 144 -10.59 2.81 6.36
N ASN A 145 -11.72 3.29 6.89
CA ASN A 145 -12.47 4.38 6.27
C ASN A 145 -11.69 5.70 6.28
N GLU A 146 -11.01 6.05 7.38
CA GLU A 146 -10.14 7.21 7.42
C GLU A 146 -8.97 7.08 6.45
N LEU A 147 -8.40 5.89 6.32
CA LEU A 147 -7.32 5.62 5.37
C LEU A 147 -7.80 5.77 3.91
N LYS A 148 -8.98 5.27 3.56
CA LYS A 148 -9.60 5.49 2.25
C LYS A 148 -9.90 6.97 2.00
N LEU A 149 -10.44 7.68 2.98
CA LEU A 149 -10.75 9.12 2.87
C LEU A 149 -9.51 9.98 2.62
N ILE A 150 -8.34 9.60 3.16
CA ILE A 150 -7.09 10.31 2.89
C ILE A 150 -6.80 10.37 1.38
N SER A 151 -6.97 9.27 0.65
CA SER A 151 -6.73 9.24 -0.79
C SER A 151 -7.67 10.17 -1.57
N TRP A 152 -8.91 10.32 -1.13
CA TRP A 152 -9.88 11.23 -1.75
C TRP A 152 -9.56 12.70 -1.46
N PHE A 153 -9.13 13.01 -0.23
CA PHE A 153 -8.66 14.35 0.12
C PHE A 153 -7.38 14.71 -0.64
N ALA A 154 -6.47 13.75 -0.83
CA ALA A 154 -5.26 13.95 -1.60
C ALA A 154 -5.53 14.31 -3.07
N LYS A 155 -6.59 13.77 -3.64
CA LYS A 155 -7.07 14.10 -5.01
C LYS A 155 -7.78 15.44 -5.11
N GLY A 156 -7.78 16.26 -4.06
CA GLY A 156 -8.47 17.55 -4.05
C GLY A 156 -10.00 17.46 -4.12
N LYS A 157 -10.59 16.26 -3.94
CA LYS A 157 -12.05 16.13 -3.98
C LYS A 157 -12.69 16.89 -2.84
N ASN A 158 -13.74 17.65 -3.16
CA ASN A 158 -14.49 18.40 -2.16
C ASN A 158 -15.31 17.46 -1.25
N GLN A 159 -15.65 17.94 -0.05
CA GLN A 159 -16.36 17.12 0.94
C GLN A 159 -17.75 16.66 0.48
N LYS A 160 -18.42 17.41 -0.41
CA LYS A 160 -19.75 17.04 -0.95
C LYS A 160 -19.63 15.84 -1.88
N ASP A 161 -18.61 15.82 -2.76
CA ASP A 161 -18.38 14.71 -3.67
C ASP A 161 -17.96 13.46 -2.91
N ILE A 162 -17.10 13.61 -1.90
CA ILE A 162 -16.70 12.50 -1.02
C ILE A 162 -17.94 11.94 -0.31
N ALA A 163 -18.79 12.80 0.25
CA ALA A 163 -20.01 12.39 0.94
C ALA A 163 -20.95 11.57 0.06
N ARG A 164 -21.12 11.97 -1.21
CA ARG A 164 -21.92 11.20 -2.20
C ARG A 164 -21.32 9.83 -2.47
N ASN A 165 -20.01 9.75 -2.70
CA ASN A 165 -19.34 8.48 -3.00
C ASN A 165 -19.34 7.49 -1.83
N PHE A 166 -19.21 7.99 -0.59
CA PHE A 166 -19.24 7.14 0.61
C PHE A 166 -20.64 6.93 1.17
N ILE A 167 -21.69 7.50 0.55
CA ILE A 167 -23.08 7.47 1.03
C ILE A 167 -23.14 7.95 2.50
N LEU A 168 -22.47 9.05 2.78
CA LEU A 168 -22.38 9.66 4.10
C LEU A 168 -22.84 11.12 4.06
N SER A 169 -23.20 11.67 5.23
CA SER A 169 -23.48 13.11 5.32
C SER A 169 -22.20 13.95 5.22
N HIS A 170 -22.33 15.17 4.70
CA HIS A 170 -21.24 16.15 4.69
C HIS A 170 -20.66 16.37 6.09
N LYS A 171 -21.53 16.40 7.11
CA LYS A 171 -21.12 16.55 8.53
C LYS A 171 -20.26 15.37 8.99
N THR A 172 -20.59 14.15 8.55
CA THR A 172 -19.82 12.93 8.84
C THR A 172 -18.44 13.00 8.21
N ILE A 173 -18.33 13.41 6.94
CA ILE A 173 -17.04 13.57 6.24
C ILE A 173 -16.19 14.65 6.91
N SER A 174 -16.79 15.79 7.31
CA SER A 174 -16.09 16.84 8.05
C SER A 174 -15.54 16.34 9.40
N SER A 175 -16.32 15.53 10.13
CA SER A 175 -15.88 14.91 11.38
C SER A 175 -14.71 13.95 11.15
N HIS A 176 -14.77 13.09 10.10
CA HIS A 176 -13.66 12.22 9.73
C HIS A 176 -12.40 13.02 9.37
N LYS A 177 -12.55 14.10 8.58
CA LYS A 177 -11.43 14.98 8.22
C LYS A 177 -10.74 15.55 9.47
N SER A 178 -11.51 16.04 10.43
CA SER A 178 -10.98 16.57 11.70
C SER A 178 -10.24 15.50 12.50
N LYS A 179 -10.76 14.26 12.57
CA LYS A 179 -10.10 13.14 13.23
C LYS A 179 -8.79 12.74 12.53
N ILE A 180 -8.78 12.72 11.19
CA ILE A 180 -7.59 12.45 10.38
C ILE A 180 -6.52 13.51 10.65
N LEU A 181 -6.88 14.80 10.58
CA LEU A 181 -5.96 15.91 10.86
C LEU A 181 -5.32 15.77 12.24
N LYS A 182 -6.12 15.46 13.27
CA LYS A 182 -5.62 15.25 14.64
C LYS A 182 -4.64 14.07 14.71
N LYS A 183 -4.98 12.94 14.08
CA LYS A 183 -4.13 11.76 14.07
C LYS A 183 -2.83 11.95 13.28
N LEU A 184 -2.87 12.76 12.22
CA LEU A 184 -1.70 13.16 11.42
C LEU A 184 -0.95 14.37 12.03
N GLU A 185 -1.36 14.86 13.20
CA GLU A 185 -0.76 16.01 13.87
C GLU A 185 -0.72 17.28 12.99
N CYS A 186 -1.78 17.48 12.19
CA CYS A 186 -1.93 18.66 11.36
C CYS A 186 -2.81 19.68 12.05
N LYS A 187 -2.27 20.88 12.30
CA LYS A 187 -3.03 22.00 12.91
C LYS A 187 -3.87 22.77 11.89
N ARG A 188 -3.45 22.81 10.62
CA ARG A 188 -4.08 23.58 9.54
C ARG A 188 -4.21 22.76 8.25
N HIS A 189 -5.16 23.11 7.38
CA HIS A 189 -5.41 22.40 6.12
C HIS A 189 -4.21 22.36 5.17
N HIS A 190 -3.45 23.47 5.06
CA HIS A 190 -2.27 23.48 4.21
C HIS A 190 -1.19 22.51 4.69
N GLN A 191 -1.03 22.33 6.01
CA GLN A 191 -0.11 21.33 6.57
C GLN A 191 -0.51 19.91 6.21
N PHE A 192 -1.82 19.65 6.13
CA PHE A 192 -2.32 18.36 5.66
C PHE A 192 -1.94 18.10 4.21
N HIS A 193 -2.18 19.08 3.34
CA HIS A 193 -1.81 18.98 1.92
C HIS A 193 -0.30 18.81 1.73
N GLN A 194 0.52 19.60 2.41
CA GLN A 194 1.98 19.45 2.39
C GLN A 194 2.43 18.08 2.89
N LYS A 195 1.79 17.54 3.93
CA LYS A 195 2.08 16.17 4.38
C LYS A 195 1.70 15.13 3.34
N LEU A 196 0.56 15.30 2.68
CA LEU A 196 0.15 14.39 1.61
C LEU A 196 1.13 14.38 0.44
N LEU A 197 1.63 15.56 0.02
CA LEU A 197 2.71 15.69 -0.96
C LEU A 197 3.98 14.98 -0.50
N LYS A 198 4.46 15.31 0.71
CA LYS A 198 5.68 14.73 1.28
C LYS A 198 5.62 13.19 1.41
N TYR A 199 4.43 12.64 1.58
CA TYR A 199 4.23 11.20 1.78
C TYR A 199 3.94 10.45 0.48
N GLY A 200 3.99 11.13 -0.67
CA GLY A 200 3.72 10.54 -1.97
C GLY A 200 2.24 10.30 -2.24
N PHE A 201 1.35 11.03 -1.54
CA PHE A 201 -0.09 10.97 -1.75
C PHE A 201 -0.57 11.90 -2.87
N ILE A 202 0.25 12.82 -3.33
CA ILE A 202 -0.04 13.76 -4.42
C ILE A 202 1.19 13.79 -5.29
N ASP A 203 1.02 13.61 -6.60
CA ASP A 203 2.11 13.73 -7.55
C ASP A 203 2.38 15.21 -7.82
N THR A 204 3.63 15.65 -7.65
CA THR A 204 4.05 17.04 -7.91
C THR A 204 3.94 17.44 -9.38
N LYS A 205 3.71 16.48 -10.29
CA LYS A 205 3.58 16.77 -11.73
C LYS A 205 2.25 17.42 -12.13
N ILE A 206 1.23 17.40 -11.29
CA ILE A 206 -0.12 17.91 -11.61
C ILE A 206 -0.28 19.41 -11.32
N GLU A 207 0.62 20.04 -10.55
CA GLU A 207 0.50 21.46 -10.20
C GLU A 207 1.04 22.44 -11.27
N ILE A 208 1.59 21.96 -12.40
CA ILE A 208 2.18 22.84 -13.44
C ILE A 208 1.18 23.15 -14.58
N GLU A 209 0.01 22.53 -14.60
CA GLU A 209 -1.00 22.72 -15.66
C GLU A 209 -2.33 23.36 -15.19
N SER A 210 -2.33 24.05 -14.05
CA SER A 210 -3.54 24.79 -13.60
C SER A 210 -3.29 26.28 -13.41
#